data_e59314ca9309aeb9aef2bccbda1681e1
#
_entry.id   e59314ca9309aeb9aef2bccbda1681e1
#
_cell.length_a   1.000
_cell.length_b   1.000
_cell.length_c   1.000
_cell.angle_alpha   90.00
_cell.angle_beta   90.00
_cell.angle_gamma   90.00
#
_symmetry.space_group_name_H-M   'P 1'
#
loop_
_entity.id
_entity.type
_entity.pdbx_description
1 polymer ?
#
loop_
_entity_poly.entity_id
_entity_poly.type
_entity_poly.pdbx_seq_one_letter_code
_entity_poly.pdbx_strand_id
1 'polypeptide(L)'
;MAAPKRYTLVIDAGHGGADSGAKGTFAMEKNINLNVALAFGKLVERNCPDVQVVYTRKTDVFVPLHRRASIANKHKADLFVSIHTNALPRGKRSRGMETYTLGMHRADDNLDVAKRENSVILIEQDYRQHYEGFDPNSSESYIMFELLQDNNMAQSVELARLVQKKTCMAAGRSDKGVKQAGFLVLRETSMPGCLIELGFITTPDEERYLSSREGVDAMGRGIYNAFIAYKSKYGGAPIVPYREAPVEQPASAAPKAVRQGGSEPQQNVEEQRAANVEPEQETARLPKRVEEKKKLAEEQQEKDKKVLADDRKAQEKADDERPVFKVQILASQRSLRPGSKQFKGENEVDAYRENGLYKYTRGATTNYYEASKLRKQLAAKFPEAFVIAFKNGVKMNINEAIMEFKKQKK
;
A
#
# COMPACT_ATOMS: atom_id res chain seq x y z
N MET A 1 16.45 -14.64 40.62
CA MET A 1 15.38 -13.86 40.00
C MET A 1 15.75 -13.60 38.56
N ALA A 2 14.86 -13.88 37.59
CA ALA A 2 15.11 -13.52 36.21
C ALA A 2 15.11 -11.98 36.07
N ALA A 3 16.09 -11.44 35.34
CA ALA A 3 16.13 -10.00 35.05
C ALA A 3 14.80 -9.59 34.36
N PRO A 4 14.22 -8.43 34.69
CA PRO A 4 13.00 -7.97 34.05
C PRO A 4 13.23 -7.88 32.56
N LYS A 5 12.25 -8.36 31.75
CA LYS A 5 12.30 -8.28 30.27
C LYS A 5 12.42 -6.81 29.87
N ARG A 6 13.50 -6.45 29.20
CA ARG A 6 13.66 -5.12 28.61
C ARG A 6 12.72 -4.94 27.42
N TYR A 7 12.14 -3.76 27.28
CA TYR A 7 11.42 -3.38 26.06
C TYR A 7 12.39 -3.29 24.89
N THR A 8 12.14 -3.99 23.81
CA THR A 8 13.04 -4.03 22.65
C THR A 8 12.47 -3.20 21.51
N LEU A 9 13.17 -2.13 21.14
CA LEU A 9 12.87 -1.28 19.99
C LEU A 9 13.83 -1.59 18.85
N VAL A 10 13.31 -1.95 17.68
CA VAL A 10 14.11 -2.02 16.45
C VAL A 10 13.94 -0.76 15.62
N ILE A 11 15.05 -0.12 15.31
CA ILE A 11 15.13 1.05 14.43
C ILE A 11 15.75 0.62 13.11
N ASP A 12 14.98 0.73 12.05
CA ASP A 12 15.41 0.40 10.70
C ASP A 12 15.70 1.68 9.91
N ALA A 13 16.96 1.87 9.54
CA ALA A 13 17.33 2.93 8.60
C ALA A 13 17.25 2.37 7.19
N GLY A 14 16.24 2.78 6.43
CA GLY A 14 16.02 2.31 5.06
C GLY A 14 17.22 2.49 4.15
N HIS A 15 17.38 1.61 3.15
CA HIS A 15 18.47 1.60 2.19
C HIS A 15 19.87 1.39 2.83
N GLY A 16 20.96 1.72 2.12
CA GLY A 16 22.33 1.63 2.61
C GLY A 16 23.28 0.90 1.65
N GLY A 17 24.57 1.19 1.75
CA GLY A 17 25.60 0.60 0.89
C GLY A 17 25.34 0.87 -0.59
N ALA A 18 25.20 -0.21 -1.38
CA ALA A 18 24.91 -0.13 -2.82
C ALA A 18 23.53 0.45 -3.14
N ASP A 19 22.59 0.32 -2.21
CA ASP A 19 21.25 0.90 -2.33
C ASP A 19 21.24 2.34 -1.80
N SER A 20 21.22 3.31 -2.71
CA SER A 20 21.19 4.73 -2.34
C SER A 20 19.83 5.21 -1.86
N GLY A 21 18.73 4.46 -2.13
CA GLY A 21 17.40 4.99 -2.11
C GLY A 21 17.21 6.11 -3.13
N ALA A 22 16.24 6.96 -2.90
CA ALA A 22 16.01 8.15 -3.71
C ALA A 22 17.19 9.12 -3.66
N LYS A 23 17.38 9.85 -4.77
CA LYS A 23 18.44 10.84 -4.92
C LYS A 23 17.83 12.23 -5.08
N GLY A 24 18.30 13.15 -4.24
CA GLY A 24 18.06 14.56 -4.42
C GLY A 24 19.09 15.21 -5.33
N THR A 25 19.27 16.50 -5.21
CA THR A 25 20.28 17.27 -5.96
C THR A 25 21.68 17.03 -5.40
N PHE A 26 21.82 16.91 -4.08
CA PHE A 26 23.11 16.73 -3.39
C PHE A 26 23.06 15.64 -2.31
N ALA A 27 21.90 15.20 -1.86
CA ALA A 27 21.73 14.20 -0.82
C ALA A 27 21.27 12.85 -1.39
N MET A 28 21.53 11.79 -0.63
CA MET A 28 20.98 10.45 -0.86
C MET A 28 20.11 10.07 0.32
N GLU A 29 18.98 9.46 0.05
CA GLU A 29 18.01 9.02 1.04
C GLU A 29 18.66 8.18 2.15
N LYS A 30 19.49 7.21 1.79
CA LYS A 30 20.19 6.33 2.75
C LYS A 30 20.94 7.09 3.84
N ASN A 31 21.48 8.29 3.53
CA ASN A 31 22.24 9.08 4.48
C ASN A 31 21.31 9.85 5.43
N ILE A 32 20.22 10.42 4.91
CA ILE A 32 19.20 11.10 5.71
C ILE A 32 18.56 10.10 6.68
N ASN A 33 18.15 8.93 6.18
CA ASN A 33 17.54 7.88 6.98
C ASN A 33 18.46 7.43 8.12
N LEU A 34 19.74 7.20 7.83
CA LEU A 34 20.71 6.80 8.84
C LEU A 34 20.90 7.88 9.91
N ASN A 35 21.05 9.13 9.50
CA ASN A 35 21.28 10.24 10.42
C ASN A 35 20.11 10.41 11.40
N VAL A 36 18.86 10.37 10.89
CA VAL A 36 17.66 10.49 11.72
C VAL A 36 17.48 9.26 12.61
N ALA A 37 17.73 8.04 12.09
CA ALA A 37 17.67 6.82 12.86
C ALA A 37 18.65 6.83 14.05
N LEU A 38 19.88 7.28 13.83
CA LEU A 38 20.88 7.42 14.88
C LEU A 38 20.54 8.52 15.88
N ALA A 39 20.01 9.67 15.41
CA ALA A 39 19.57 10.75 16.31
C ALA A 39 18.43 10.28 17.21
N PHE A 40 17.41 9.60 16.66
CA PHE A 40 16.31 9.03 17.42
C PHE A 40 16.81 7.97 18.42
N GLY A 41 17.62 7.02 17.98
CA GLY A 41 18.09 5.94 18.82
C GLY A 41 18.98 6.42 19.96
N LYS A 42 19.85 7.42 19.74
CA LYS A 42 20.65 8.05 20.79
C LYS A 42 19.79 8.69 21.89
N LEU A 43 18.65 9.29 21.53
CA LEU A 43 17.71 9.83 22.51
C LEU A 43 17.07 8.72 23.35
N VAL A 44 16.72 7.59 22.75
CA VAL A 44 16.19 6.42 23.46
C VAL A 44 17.25 5.80 24.37
N GLU A 45 18.45 5.52 23.84
CA GLU A 45 19.56 4.93 24.60
C GLU A 45 19.93 5.76 25.83
N ARG A 46 19.90 7.11 25.67
CA ARG A 46 20.24 8.04 26.77
C ARG A 46 19.16 8.14 27.84
N ASN A 47 17.88 8.15 27.42
CA ASN A 47 16.78 8.54 28.31
C ASN A 47 15.90 7.37 28.77
N CYS A 48 16.07 6.17 28.19
CA CYS A 48 15.25 4.99 28.47
C CYS A 48 16.15 3.77 28.78
N PRO A 49 16.71 3.68 30.00
CA PRO A 49 17.61 2.58 30.38
C PRO A 49 16.94 1.21 30.38
N ASP A 50 15.62 1.17 30.44
CA ASP A 50 14.78 -0.02 30.38
C ASP A 50 14.47 -0.48 28.94
N VAL A 51 14.99 0.23 27.92
CA VAL A 51 14.81 -0.08 26.51
C VAL A 51 16.11 -0.62 25.92
N GLN A 52 16.01 -1.73 25.21
CA GLN A 52 17.07 -2.23 24.35
C GLN A 52 16.83 -1.70 22.93
N VAL A 53 17.75 -0.87 22.42
CA VAL A 53 17.70 -0.39 21.03
C VAL A 53 18.52 -1.33 20.17
N VAL A 54 17.90 -1.83 19.11
CA VAL A 54 18.52 -2.64 18.05
C VAL A 54 18.39 -1.91 16.74
N TYR A 55 19.48 -1.76 16.01
CA TYR A 55 19.48 -1.12 14.70
C TYR A 55 19.65 -2.18 13.62
N THR A 56 18.98 -2.05 12.49
CA THR A 56 19.24 -2.87 11.31
C THR A 56 20.60 -2.55 10.72
N ARG A 57 21.00 -1.27 10.78
CA ARG A 57 22.34 -0.78 10.45
C ARG A 57 22.69 0.48 11.25
N LYS A 58 23.97 0.66 11.56
CA LYS A 58 24.56 1.88 12.19
C LYS A 58 25.54 2.62 11.29
N THR A 59 25.82 2.04 10.13
CA THR A 59 26.79 2.57 9.15
C THR A 59 26.19 2.46 7.74
N ASP A 60 26.91 2.95 6.74
CA ASP A 60 26.48 2.86 5.34
C ASP A 60 26.75 1.46 4.76
N VAL A 61 25.94 0.48 5.17
CA VAL A 61 25.97 -0.89 4.67
C VAL A 61 24.63 -1.31 4.10
N PHE A 62 24.64 -2.15 3.09
CA PHE A 62 23.42 -2.74 2.53
C PHE A 62 22.87 -3.85 3.43
N VAL A 63 21.58 -3.79 3.72
CA VAL A 63 20.86 -4.83 4.47
C VAL A 63 19.61 -5.20 3.68
N PRO A 64 19.47 -6.45 3.21
CA PRO A 64 18.29 -6.93 2.49
C PRO A 64 16.99 -6.76 3.30
N LEU A 65 15.83 -6.57 2.63
CA LEU A 65 14.55 -6.34 3.33
C LEU A 65 14.17 -7.48 4.27
N HIS A 66 14.27 -8.74 3.81
CA HIS A 66 14.00 -9.91 4.65
C HIS A 66 14.91 -9.97 5.90
N ARG A 67 16.15 -9.48 5.77
CA ARG A 67 17.10 -9.45 6.89
C ARG A 67 16.71 -8.43 7.94
N ARG A 68 16.16 -7.27 7.55
CA ARG A 68 15.69 -6.22 8.47
C ARG A 68 14.57 -6.75 9.37
N ALA A 69 13.56 -7.37 8.78
CA ALA A 69 12.49 -8.02 9.52
C ALA A 69 13.00 -9.20 10.38
N SER A 70 13.91 -10.01 9.83
CA SER A 70 14.54 -11.13 10.56
C SER A 70 15.30 -10.66 11.81
N ILE A 71 15.98 -9.50 11.76
CA ILE A 71 16.62 -8.90 12.93
C ILE A 71 15.57 -8.60 14.00
N ALA A 72 14.47 -7.94 13.63
CA ALA A 72 13.40 -7.60 14.57
C ALA A 72 12.78 -8.85 15.19
N ASN A 73 12.44 -9.85 14.39
CA ASN A 73 11.83 -11.10 14.85
C ASN A 73 12.77 -11.91 15.77
N LYS A 74 14.05 -12.01 15.43
CA LYS A 74 15.06 -12.72 16.25
C LYS A 74 15.23 -12.08 17.63
N HIS A 75 15.19 -10.75 17.69
CA HIS A 75 15.25 -10.03 18.96
C HIS A 75 13.93 -10.01 19.73
N LYS A 76 12.86 -10.63 19.17
CA LYS A 76 11.49 -10.61 19.73
C LYS A 76 11.12 -9.17 20.08
N ALA A 77 11.32 -8.26 19.15
CA ALA A 77 11.11 -6.84 19.36
C ALA A 77 9.65 -6.54 19.75
N ASP A 78 9.48 -5.57 20.60
CA ASP A 78 8.16 -5.08 21.01
C ASP A 78 7.66 -3.99 20.03
N LEU A 79 8.58 -3.38 19.24
CA LEU A 79 8.27 -2.34 18.28
C LEU A 79 9.29 -2.28 17.14
N PHE A 80 8.80 -2.03 15.92
CA PHE A 80 9.62 -1.82 14.73
C PHE A 80 9.32 -0.47 14.09
N VAL A 81 10.34 0.35 13.86
CA VAL A 81 10.23 1.67 13.23
C VAL A 81 11.20 1.77 12.06
N SER A 82 10.67 1.80 10.84
CA SER A 82 11.44 2.01 9.61
C SER A 82 11.43 3.48 9.21
N ILE A 83 12.58 4.00 8.80
CA ILE A 83 12.80 5.42 8.50
C ILE A 83 13.27 5.54 7.05
N HIS A 84 12.51 6.30 6.25
CA HIS A 84 12.67 6.54 4.83
C HIS A 84 12.48 8.02 4.49
N THR A 85 12.80 8.39 3.26
CA THR A 85 12.64 9.75 2.74
C THR A 85 12.06 9.70 1.34
N ASN A 86 10.83 10.14 1.18
CA ASN A 86 10.02 10.08 -0.02
C ASN A 86 10.65 10.82 -1.22
N ALA A 87 10.22 10.43 -2.42
CA ALA A 87 10.57 11.11 -3.66
C ALA A 87 9.36 11.20 -4.60
N LEU A 88 9.35 12.20 -5.45
CA LEU A 88 8.35 12.38 -6.48
C LEU A 88 8.97 12.31 -7.88
N PRO A 89 8.20 11.94 -8.90
CA PRO A 89 8.62 12.01 -10.31
C PRO A 89 9.09 13.43 -10.66
N ARG A 90 9.99 13.49 -11.67
CA ARG A 90 10.57 14.75 -12.14
C ARG A 90 9.49 15.79 -12.46
N GLY A 91 9.69 17.02 -11.97
CA GLY A 91 8.76 18.13 -12.16
C GLY A 91 7.65 18.22 -11.11
N LYS A 92 7.40 17.19 -10.32
CA LYS A 92 6.46 17.25 -9.20
C LYS A 92 7.18 17.69 -7.91
N ARG A 93 6.49 18.46 -7.06
CA ARG A 93 6.99 18.88 -5.76
C ARG A 93 5.93 18.65 -4.69
N SER A 94 6.36 18.21 -3.52
CA SER A 94 5.53 18.13 -2.33
C SER A 94 6.38 18.43 -1.10
N ARG A 95 5.72 18.72 0.01
CA ARG A 95 6.36 18.98 1.31
C ARG A 95 5.58 18.29 2.41
N GLY A 96 6.29 17.98 3.48
CA GLY A 96 5.69 17.40 4.66
C GLY A 96 5.93 15.88 4.76
N MET A 97 5.50 15.35 5.87
CA MET A 97 5.78 14.01 6.34
C MET A 97 4.56 13.10 6.16
N GLU A 98 4.81 11.83 5.91
CA GLU A 98 3.81 10.75 5.83
C GLU A 98 4.26 9.60 6.73
N THR A 99 3.30 8.89 7.35
CA THR A 99 3.60 7.67 8.09
C THR A 99 2.71 6.54 7.60
N TYR A 100 3.31 5.38 7.37
CA TYR A 100 2.63 4.23 6.79
C TYR A 100 2.56 3.07 7.77
N THR A 101 1.45 2.34 7.72
CA THR A 101 1.31 1.01 8.30
C THR A 101 1.10 -0.02 7.20
N LEU A 102 1.36 -1.30 7.52
CA LEU A 102 1.04 -2.39 6.62
C LEU A 102 -0.46 -2.39 6.33
N GLY A 103 -0.83 -2.64 5.10
CA GLY A 103 -2.23 -2.78 4.70
C GLY A 103 -2.44 -2.50 3.23
N MET A 104 -3.71 -2.49 2.84
CA MET A 104 -4.11 -2.17 1.48
C MET A 104 -3.88 -0.68 1.19
N HIS A 105 -3.24 -0.38 0.07
CA HIS A 105 -3.17 1.00 -0.43
C HIS A 105 -4.57 1.48 -0.87
N ARG A 106 -4.98 2.64 -0.39
CA ARG A 106 -6.28 3.25 -0.75
C ARG A 106 -6.20 4.26 -1.89
N ALA A 107 -4.99 4.67 -2.26
CA ALA A 107 -4.69 5.60 -3.33
C ALA A 107 -3.51 5.08 -4.16
N ASP A 108 -3.51 5.37 -5.46
CA ASP A 108 -2.45 4.94 -6.38
C ASP A 108 -1.08 5.50 -5.96
N ASP A 109 -1.01 6.74 -5.47
CA ASP A 109 0.22 7.33 -4.95
C ASP A 109 0.85 6.50 -3.81
N ASN A 110 0.04 5.86 -2.96
CA ASN A 110 0.55 5.00 -1.89
C ASN A 110 1.13 3.69 -2.43
N LEU A 111 0.55 3.17 -3.51
CA LEU A 111 1.09 2.01 -4.23
C LEU A 111 2.44 2.34 -4.86
N ASP A 112 2.57 3.52 -5.47
CA ASP A 112 3.82 3.96 -6.09
C ASP A 112 4.97 4.07 -5.08
N VAL A 113 4.69 4.57 -3.87
CA VAL A 113 5.66 4.58 -2.76
C VAL A 113 6.07 3.15 -2.41
N ALA A 114 5.10 2.25 -2.19
CA ALA A 114 5.41 0.87 -1.84
C ALA A 114 6.18 0.13 -2.95
N LYS A 115 5.86 0.37 -4.23
CA LYS A 115 6.60 -0.19 -5.36
C LYS A 115 8.05 0.27 -5.36
N ARG A 116 8.29 1.56 -5.12
CA ARG A 116 9.64 2.11 -5.07
C ARG A 116 10.45 1.47 -3.94
N GLU A 117 9.88 1.42 -2.72
CA GLU A 117 10.58 0.86 -1.56
C GLU A 117 10.80 -0.65 -1.68
N ASN A 118 9.84 -1.38 -2.21
CA ASN A 118 9.98 -2.81 -2.41
C ASN A 118 10.89 -3.17 -3.58
N SER A 119 11.14 -2.25 -4.53
CA SER A 119 11.99 -2.53 -5.71
C SER A 119 13.43 -2.87 -5.35
N VAL A 120 13.88 -2.53 -4.14
CA VAL A 120 15.22 -2.90 -3.64
C VAL A 120 15.46 -4.41 -3.61
N ILE A 121 14.42 -5.24 -3.53
CA ILE A 121 14.60 -6.70 -3.60
C ILE A 121 15.26 -7.15 -4.92
N LEU A 122 15.12 -6.40 -6.00
CA LEU A 122 15.69 -6.74 -7.31
C LEU A 122 17.23 -6.70 -7.34
N ILE A 123 17.85 -6.01 -6.38
CA ILE A 123 19.30 -6.00 -6.21
C ILE A 123 19.80 -7.00 -5.15
N GLU A 124 18.90 -7.70 -4.46
CA GLU A 124 19.23 -8.77 -3.53
C GLU A 124 19.60 -10.04 -4.32
N GLN A 125 20.74 -10.68 -3.97
CA GLN A 125 21.24 -11.85 -4.72
C GLN A 125 20.25 -13.01 -4.72
N ASP A 126 19.54 -13.22 -3.60
CA ASP A 126 18.64 -14.36 -3.37
C ASP A 126 17.16 -13.97 -3.38
N TYR A 127 16.79 -12.86 -4.05
CA TYR A 127 15.45 -12.32 -3.96
C TYR A 127 14.35 -13.32 -4.34
N ARG A 128 14.58 -14.17 -5.35
CA ARG A 128 13.62 -15.16 -5.80
C ARG A 128 13.28 -16.22 -4.75
N GLN A 129 14.26 -16.56 -3.89
CA GLN A 129 14.07 -17.55 -2.82
C GLN A 129 13.26 -16.96 -1.65
N HIS A 130 13.45 -15.67 -1.36
CA HIS A 130 12.81 -14.99 -0.23
C HIS A 130 11.45 -14.40 -0.56
N TYR A 131 11.21 -14.03 -1.82
CA TYR A 131 9.99 -13.35 -2.25
C TYR A 131 9.30 -14.09 -3.40
N GLU A 132 9.19 -15.41 -3.30
CA GLU A 132 8.63 -16.25 -4.37
C GLU A 132 7.27 -15.74 -4.85
N GLY A 133 7.16 -15.50 -6.16
CA GLY A 133 5.92 -15.03 -6.80
C GLY A 133 5.58 -13.55 -6.56
N PHE A 134 6.44 -12.76 -5.90
CA PHE A 134 6.25 -11.33 -5.74
C PHE A 134 7.11 -10.54 -6.75
N ASP A 135 6.44 -9.74 -7.59
CA ASP A 135 7.08 -8.75 -8.47
C ASP A 135 6.78 -7.35 -7.90
N PRO A 136 7.81 -6.58 -7.45
CA PRO A 136 7.60 -5.27 -6.88
C PRO A 136 7.05 -4.24 -7.87
N ASN A 137 7.16 -4.49 -9.18
CA ASN A 137 6.65 -3.60 -10.22
C ASN A 137 5.21 -3.91 -10.63
N SER A 138 4.71 -5.12 -10.34
CA SER A 138 3.36 -5.55 -10.67
C SER A 138 2.35 -5.15 -9.59
N SER A 139 1.31 -4.39 -9.97
CA SER A 139 0.22 -4.04 -9.04
C SER A 139 -0.51 -5.27 -8.51
N GLU A 140 -0.53 -6.36 -9.28
CA GLU A 140 -1.15 -7.63 -8.90
C GLU A 140 -0.46 -8.26 -7.71
N SER A 141 0.85 -8.13 -7.59
CA SER A 141 1.61 -8.64 -6.44
C SER A 141 1.18 -7.98 -5.12
N TYR A 142 0.67 -6.75 -5.17
CA TYR A 142 0.22 -6.02 -3.97
C TYR A 142 -1.17 -6.41 -3.52
N ILE A 143 -1.96 -7.13 -4.33
CA ILE A 143 -3.27 -7.65 -3.93
C ILE A 143 -3.15 -8.59 -2.73
N MET A 144 -2.03 -9.31 -2.60
CA MET A 144 -1.79 -10.16 -1.45
C MET A 144 -1.83 -9.41 -0.11
N PHE A 145 -1.48 -8.13 -0.08
CA PHE A 145 -1.53 -7.31 1.13
C PHE A 145 -2.96 -6.94 1.56
N GLU A 146 -3.94 -7.04 0.65
CA GLU A 146 -5.36 -6.87 0.98
C GLU A 146 -5.87 -7.99 1.89
N LEU A 147 -5.21 -9.12 1.89
CA LEU A 147 -5.62 -10.36 2.55
C LEU A 147 -4.91 -10.61 3.87
N LEU A 148 -3.89 -9.81 4.18
CA LEU A 148 -3.15 -9.95 5.43
C LEU A 148 -3.97 -9.38 6.57
N GLN A 149 -4.36 -10.24 7.51
CA GLN A 149 -4.79 -9.82 8.84
C GLN A 149 -3.54 -9.55 9.67
N ASP A 150 -3.22 -8.27 9.87
CA ASP A 150 -2.19 -7.88 10.81
C ASP A 150 -2.79 -7.86 12.23
N ASN A 151 -2.40 -8.82 13.05
CA ASN A 151 -2.80 -8.89 14.45
C ASN A 151 -2.36 -7.65 15.25
N ASN A 152 -1.39 -6.92 14.75
CA ASN A 152 -0.83 -5.71 15.35
C ASN A 152 -1.41 -4.41 14.74
N MET A 153 -2.36 -4.50 13.81
CA MET A 153 -2.86 -3.37 13.04
C MET A 153 -3.30 -2.19 13.92
N ALA A 154 -4.09 -2.44 14.96
CA ALA A 154 -4.57 -1.38 15.84
C ALA A 154 -3.42 -0.64 16.54
N GLN A 155 -2.42 -1.39 17.00
CA GLN A 155 -1.23 -0.84 17.66
C GLN A 155 -0.31 -0.13 16.67
N SER A 156 -0.14 -0.67 15.46
CA SER A 156 0.63 -0.06 14.38
C SER A 156 0.02 1.27 13.94
N VAL A 157 -1.30 1.34 13.78
CA VAL A 157 -2.00 2.59 13.44
C VAL A 157 -1.87 3.64 14.55
N GLU A 158 -1.95 3.24 15.81
CA GLU A 158 -1.76 4.16 16.94
C GLU A 158 -0.32 4.69 17.01
N LEU A 159 0.67 3.82 16.80
CA LEU A 159 2.07 4.22 16.67
C LEU A 159 2.24 5.24 15.54
N ALA A 160 1.72 4.93 14.36
CA ALA A 160 1.83 5.80 13.19
C ALA A 160 1.19 7.18 13.42
N ARG A 161 0.03 7.24 14.09
CA ARG A 161 -0.63 8.50 14.47
C ARG A 161 0.22 9.33 15.42
N LEU A 162 0.81 8.68 16.43
CA LEU A 162 1.69 9.37 17.38
C LEU A 162 2.95 9.88 16.68
N VAL A 163 3.58 9.06 15.83
CA VAL A 163 4.75 9.43 15.03
C VAL A 163 4.42 10.61 14.14
N GLN A 164 3.37 10.52 13.34
CA GLN A 164 2.94 11.57 12.43
C GLN A 164 2.73 12.89 13.16
N LYS A 165 1.88 12.88 14.18
CA LYS A 165 1.53 14.09 14.93
C LYS A 165 2.73 14.74 15.64
N LYS A 166 3.46 13.95 16.43
CA LYS A 166 4.53 14.48 17.28
C LYS A 166 5.76 14.90 16.48
N THR A 167 6.06 14.20 15.39
CA THR A 167 7.18 14.56 14.52
C THR A 167 6.87 15.81 13.71
N CYS A 168 5.67 15.91 13.12
CA CYS A 168 5.25 17.15 12.45
C CYS A 168 5.31 18.38 13.36
N MET A 169 4.85 18.23 14.62
CA MET A 169 4.91 19.31 15.60
C MET A 169 6.36 19.69 15.97
N ALA A 170 7.22 18.71 16.24
CA ALA A 170 8.60 18.95 16.68
C ALA A 170 9.49 19.53 15.58
N ALA A 171 9.23 19.15 14.33
CA ALA A 171 10.04 19.49 13.17
C ALA A 171 9.41 20.57 12.28
N GLY A 172 8.24 21.13 12.68
CA GLY A 172 7.55 22.16 11.88
C GLY A 172 7.17 21.67 10.48
N ARG A 173 6.78 20.36 10.33
CA ARG A 173 6.47 19.78 9.04
C ARG A 173 4.97 19.74 8.77
N SER A 174 4.60 19.90 7.50
CA SER A 174 3.21 19.67 7.08
C SER A 174 2.81 18.21 7.30
N ASP A 175 1.65 18.03 7.92
CA ASP A 175 1.08 16.71 8.18
C ASP A 175 0.34 16.20 6.93
N LYS A 176 0.85 15.14 6.30
CA LYS A 176 0.22 14.49 5.14
C LYS A 176 -0.54 13.21 5.52
N GLY A 177 -0.65 12.95 6.81
CA GLY A 177 -1.48 11.90 7.38
C GLY A 177 -0.82 10.54 7.50
N VAL A 178 -1.59 9.65 8.14
CA VAL A 178 -1.28 8.22 8.26
C VAL A 178 -1.95 7.47 7.11
N LYS A 179 -1.19 6.62 6.46
CA LYS A 179 -1.58 5.88 5.27
C LYS A 179 -1.33 4.38 5.43
N GLN A 180 -1.79 3.59 4.46
CA GLN A 180 -1.53 2.16 4.37
C GLN A 180 -0.97 1.81 3.01
N ALA A 181 0.02 0.90 2.98
CA ALA A 181 0.53 0.33 1.76
C ALA A 181 1.23 -1.02 2.01
N GLY A 182 1.50 -1.76 0.95
CA GLY A 182 2.07 -3.10 0.96
C GLY A 182 3.61 -3.08 1.06
N PHE A 183 4.17 -2.63 2.17
CA PHE A 183 5.62 -2.66 2.39
C PHE A 183 6.08 -4.05 2.84
N LEU A 184 6.99 -4.66 2.09
CA LEU A 184 7.55 -5.98 2.40
C LEU A 184 8.25 -6.00 3.76
N VAL A 185 8.97 -4.94 4.11
CA VAL A 185 9.68 -4.85 5.39
C VAL A 185 8.72 -4.93 6.58
N LEU A 186 7.50 -4.38 6.45
CA LEU A 186 6.47 -4.46 7.50
C LEU A 186 5.72 -5.80 7.47
N ARG A 187 5.57 -6.41 6.30
CA ARG A 187 4.88 -7.70 6.16
C ARG A 187 5.56 -8.82 6.92
N GLU A 188 6.88 -8.82 6.89
CA GLU A 188 7.70 -9.88 7.48
C GLU A 188 7.96 -9.68 9.00
N THR A 189 7.49 -8.57 9.60
CA THR A 189 7.63 -8.31 11.04
C THR A 189 6.46 -8.89 11.83
N SER A 190 6.73 -9.40 13.04
CA SER A 190 5.74 -10.03 13.92
C SER A 190 5.29 -9.15 15.08
N MET A 191 5.66 -7.88 15.10
CA MET A 191 5.34 -6.89 16.12
C MET A 191 4.70 -5.64 15.50
N PRO A 192 4.08 -4.77 16.32
CA PRO A 192 3.62 -3.47 15.83
C PRO A 192 4.75 -2.67 15.17
N GLY A 193 4.46 -2.06 14.00
CA GLY A 193 5.46 -1.32 13.26
C GLY A 193 4.88 -0.25 12.34
N CYS A 194 5.71 0.70 11.96
CA CYS A 194 5.40 1.70 10.94
C CYS A 194 6.62 2.02 10.08
N LEU A 195 6.37 2.58 8.90
CA LEU A 195 7.36 3.16 8.01
C LEU A 195 7.10 4.67 7.93
N ILE A 196 8.14 5.45 8.13
CA ILE A 196 8.10 6.91 8.17
C ILE A 196 8.74 7.44 6.89
N GLU A 197 8.02 8.28 6.18
CA GLU A 197 8.54 9.10 5.08
C GLU A 197 8.76 10.53 5.60
N LEU A 198 10.00 10.86 5.92
CA LEU A 198 10.39 12.10 6.61
C LEU A 198 10.03 13.38 5.84
N GLY A 199 9.96 13.29 4.51
CA GLY A 199 9.70 14.39 3.60
C GLY A 199 10.05 13.99 2.18
N PHE A 200 10.19 14.96 1.26
CA PHE A 200 10.40 14.68 -0.17
C PHE A 200 11.77 15.17 -0.63
N ILE A 201 12.74 14.25 -0.74
CA ILE A 201 14.13 14.56 -1.12
C ILE A 201 14.26 15.27 -2.49
N THR A 202 13.28 15.07 -3.38
CA THR A 202 13.24 15.70 -4.70
C THR A 202 12.74 17.17 -4.67
N THR A 203 12.36 17.67 -3.51
CA THR A 203 11.98 19.07 -3.30
C THR A 203 13.15 19.81 -2.63
N PRO A 204 13.76 20.83 -3.25
CA PRO A 204 15.05 21.38 -2.83
C PRO A 204 15.11 21.94 -1.41
N ASP A 205 14.04 22.54 -0.90
CA ASP A 205 13.98 23.04 0.48
C ASP A 205 13.77 21.90 1.50
N GLU A 206 13.06 20.85 1.15
CA GLU A 206 12.95 19.61 1.93
C GLU A 206 14.32 18.92 2.02
N GLU A 207 15.00 18.76 0.88
CA GLU A 207 16.34 18.16 0.82
C GLU A 207 17.31 18.88 1.74
N ARG A 208 17.36 20.24 1.67
CA ARG A 208 18.21 21.05 2.55
C ARG A 208 17.87 20.85 4.02
N TYR A 209 16.58 20.90 4.37
CA TYR A 209 16.13 20.73 5.74
C TYR A 209 16.46 19.33 6.29
N LEU A 210 16.09 18.27 5.57
CA LEU A 210 16.29 16.89 6.00
C LEU A 210 17.78 16.51 6.11
N SER A 211 18.64 17.18 5.35
CA SER A 211 20.10 17.00 5.40
C SER A 211 20.78 17.88 6.45
N SER A 212 20.10 18.87 7.01
CA SER A 212 20.65 19.75 8.02
C SER A 212 20.68 19.06 9.39
N ARG A 213 21.64 19.51 10.25
CA ARG A 213 21.70 19.04 11.64
C ARG A 213 20.42 19.36 12.40
N GLU A 214 19.89 20.56 12.20
CA GLU A 214 18.64 21.01 12.82
C GLU A 214 17.46 20.09 12.43
N GLY A 215 17.29 19.80 11.12
CA GLY A 215 16.24 18.93 10.62
C GLY A 215 16.37 17.49 11.16
N VAL A 216 17.59 16.94 11.14
CA VAL A 216 17.87 15.61 11.68
C VAL A 216 17.53 15.52 13.17
N ASP A 217 17.99 16.50 13.96
CA ASP A 217 17.75 16.53 15.41
C ASP A 217 16.26 16.75 15.73
N ALA A 218 15.56 17.61 14.98
CA ALA A 218 14.12 17.85 15.16
C ALA A 218 13.28 16.63 14.80
N MET A 219 13.57 15.96 13.68
CA MET A 219 12.92 14.71 13.28
C MET A 219 13.18 13.61 14.30
N GLY A 220 14.43 13.39 14.70
CA GLY A 220 14.79 12.39 15.71
C GLY A 220 14.08 12.61 17.04
N ARG A 221 13.96 13.88 17.48
CA ARG A 221 13.24 14.27 18.70
C ARG A 221 11.73 14.02 18.59
N GLY A 222 11.14 14.33 17.43
CA GLY A 222 9.72 14.09 17.19
C GLY A 222 9.37 12.62 17.25
N ILE A 223 10.17 11.75 16.61
CA ILE A 223 10.01 10.28 16.64
C ILE A 223 10.22 9.76 18.07
N TYR A 224 11.22 10.27 18.80
CA TYR A 224 11.44 9.94 20.20
C TYR A 224 10.21 10.28 21.07
N ASN A 225 9.65 11.48 20.95
CA ASN A 225 8.46 11.89 21.69
C ASN A 225 7.24 10.99 21.37
N ALA A 226 7.13 10.52 20.14
CA ALA A 226 6.10 9.57 19.75
C ALA A 226 6.31 8.19 20.39
N PHE A 227 7.54 7.69 20.35
CA PHE A 227 7.94 6.44 20.98
C PHE A 227 7.63 6.43 22.47
N ILE A 228 8.00 7.51 23.20
CA ILE A 228 7.70 7.63 24.62
C ILE A 228 6.20 7.59 24.89
N ALA A 229 5.40 8.32 24.13
CA ALA A 229 3.95 8.31 24.28
C ALA A 229 3.34 6.93 23.98
N TYR A 230 3.84 6.23 22.97
CA TYR A 230 3.41 4.87 22.65
C TYR A 230 3.80 3.88 23.74
N LYS A 231 5.07 3.88 24.17
CA LYS A 231 5.57 3.01 25.23
C LYS A 231 4.82 3.21 26.54
N SER A 232 4.48 4.46 26.91
CA SER A 232 3.67 4.77 28.07
C SER A 232 2.30 4.10 28.05
N LYS A 233 1.71 4.00 26.85
CA LYS A 233 0.38 3.39 26.68
C LYS A 233 0.40 1.86 26.65
N TYR A 234 1.44 1.27 26.06
CA TYR A 234 1.49 -0.17 25.76
C TYR A 234 2.66 -0.92 26.42
N GLY A 235 3.67 -0.23 26.92
CA GLY A 235 4.91 -0.83 27.44
C GLY A 235 4.92 -1.20 28.92
N GLY A 236 3.87 -0.91 29.68
CA GLY A 236 3.67 -1.40 31.05
C GLY A 236 4.64 -0.92 32.14
N ALA A 237 5.64 -0.06 31.85
CA ALA A 237 6.60 0.47 32.82
C ALA A 237 6.54 2.00 32.92
N PRO A 238 6.74 2.61 34.10
CA PRO A 238 6.74 4.07 34.26
C PRO A 238 7.91 4.70 33.50
N ILE A 239 7.61 5.78 32.75
CA ILE A 239 8.58 6.53 31.99
C ILE A 239 9.01 7.75 32.78
N VAL A 240 10.32 7.98 32.84
CA VAL A 240 10.87 9.24 33.34
C VAL A 240 10.71 10.29 32.23
N PRO A 241 10.02 11.41 32.47
CA PRO A 241 9.88 12.45 31.43
C PRO A 241 11.24 13.04 31.04
N TYR A 242 11.42 13.23 29.73
CA TYR A 242 12.58 13.93 29.18
C TYR A 242 12.69 15.33 29.80
N ARG A 243 13.83 15.65 30.44
CA ARG A 243 14.21 17.02 30.78
C ARG A 243 15.09 17.56 29.66
N GLU A 244 14.59 18.57 28.96
CA GLU A 244 15.43 19.33 28.04
C GLU A 244 16.64 19.90 28.81
N ALA A 245 17.85 19.65 28.29
CA ALA A 245 19.00 20.43 28.70
C ALA A 245 18.77 21.88 28.24
N PRO A 246 19.13 22.91 29.05
CA PRO A 246 18.99 24.30 28.65
C PRO A 246 19.76 24.51 27.34
N VAL A 247 19.05 24.94 26.28
CA VAL A 247 19.67 25.38 25.05
C VAL A 247 20.25 26.71 25.34
N GLU A 248 21.57 26.84 25.36
CA GLU A 248 22.24 28.18 25.26
C GLU A 248 21.79 28.80 23.93
N GLN A 249 20.99 29.87 24.04
CA GLN A 249 20.54 30.66 22.90
C GLN A 249 21.71 31.42 22.30
N PRO A 250 22.05 31.30 21.03
CA PRO A 250 22.88 32.29 20.36
C PRO A 250 22.05 33.56 20.15
N ALA A 251 22.67 34.69 20.48
CA ALA A 251 22.06 36.02 20.44
C ALA A 251 21.41 36.33 19.08
N SER A 252 20.24 36.98 19.18
CA SER A 252 19.39 37.51 18.13
C SER A 252 20.14 38.47 17.19
N ALA A 253 20.04 38.17 15.87
CA ALA A 253 20.21 39.21 14.84
C ALA A 253 18.91 39.34 14.04
N ALA A 254 18.33 40.55 14.07
CA ALA A 254 17.05 40.90 13.45
C ALA A 254 17.11 40.90 11.91
N PRO A 255 16.02 40.59 11.21
CA PRO A 255 15.98 40.63 9.75
C PRO A 255 15.56 42.01 9.23
N LYS A 256 16.27 42.56 8.25
CA LYS A 256 15.87 43.72 7.45
C LYS A 256 14.88 43.28 6.36
N ALA A 257 13.77 44.01 6.32
CA ALA A 257 12.75 43.95 5.29
C ALA A 257 13.21 44.53 3.95
N VAL A 258 12.87 43.92 2.84
CA VAL A 258 12.83 44.54 1.51
C VAL A 258 11.50 44.23 0.84
N ARG A 259 10.88 45.29 0.32
CA ARG A 259 9.55 45.39 -0.30
C ARG A 259 9.57 45.07 -1.80
N GLN A 260 8.50 44.44 -2.24
CA GLN A 260 7.58 44.65 -3.39
C GLN A 260 8.07 45.08 -4.78
N GLY A 261 7.47 44.47 -5.76
CA GLY A 261 7.15 44.85 -7.15
C GLY A 261 6.96 43.58 -7.98
N GLY A 262 5.88 43.22 -8.54
CA GLY A 262 4.78 43.81 -9.26
C GLY A 262 4.83 43.37 -10.72
N SER A 263 3.78 42.68 -11.17
CA SER A 263 3.13 42.73 -12.48
C SER A 263 3.05 41.40 -13.26
N GLU A 264 1.78 40.97 -13.45
CA GLU A 264 1.31 40.16 -14.55
C GLU A 264 1.40 40.90 -15.90
N PRO A 265 1.27 40.21 -17.07
CA PRO A 265 -0.05 40.11 -17.67
C PRO A 265 -0.36 38.80 -18.45
N GLN A 266 -1.64 38.65 -18.65
CA GLN A 266 -2.39 37.71 -19.46
C GLN A 266 -2.18 37.82 -20.97
N GLN A 267 -2.55 36.77 -21.72
CA GLN A 267 -3.41 36.69 -22.93
C GLN A 267 -3.22 35.35 -23.60
N ASN A 268 -4.22 34.61 -23.84
CA ASN A 268 -5.43 34.54 -24.70
C ASN A 268 -5.21 33.75 -26.01
N VAL A 269 -6.06 32.68 -26.17
CA VAL A 269 -6.90 32.31 -27.33
C VAL A 269 -6.20 31.76 -28.60
N GLU A 270 -6.54 30.56 -29.06
CA GLU A 270 -7.50 30.36 -30.15
C GLU A 270 -7.72 28.88 -30.53
N GLU A 271 -8.91 28.66 -30.91
CA GLU A 271 -9.67 27.51 -31.37
C GLU A 271 -9.49 27.27 -32.90
N GLN A 272 -9.62 26.05 -33.41
CA GLN A 272 -10.26 25.69 -34.69
C GLN A 272 -10.32 24.18 -34.86
N ARG A 273 -11.49 23.55 -34.83
CA ARG A 273 -12.53 23.21 -35.83
C ARG A 273 -12.13 22.20 -36.91
N ALA A 274 -12.68 21.07 -36.79
CA ALA A 274 -13.50 20.15 -37.57
C ALA A 274 -13.41 20.09 -39.10
N ALA A 275 -13.52 18.86 -39.64
CA ALA A 275 -14.36 18.53 -40.81
C ALA A 275 -14.55 17.01 -40.97
N ASN A 276 -15.80 16.66 -41.12
CA ASN A 276 -16.39 15.38 -41.53
C ASN A 276 -16.14 15.02 -42.97
N VAL A 277 -16.16 13.72 -43.30
CA VAL A 277 -16.76 13.21 -44.56
C VAL A 277 -17.22 11.76 -44.35
N GLU A 278 -18.47 11.49 -44.62
CA GLU A 278 -19.18 10.22 -44.81
C GLU A 278 -19.48 10.04 -46.31
N PRO A 279 -20.27 9.07 -46.78
CA PRO A 279 -19.88 7.76 -47.32
C PRO A 279 -20.34 7.57 -48.80
N GLU A 280 -20.04 6.47 -49.41
CA GLU A 280 -20.81 5.99 -50.56
C GLU A 280 -20.94 4.47 -50.65
N GLN A 281 -22.17 4.06 -50.94
CA GLN A 281 -22.63 2.69 -51.19
C GLN A 281 -22.46 2.33 -52.64
N GLU A 282 -22.17 1.09 -52.96
CA GLU A 282 -22.53 0.55 -54.26
C GLU A 282 -22.96 -0.94 -54.19
N THR A 283 -24.10 -1.19 -54.76
CA THR A 283 -24.80 -2.45 -54.92
C THR A 283 -24.51 -3.07 -56.27
N ALA A 284 -24.31 -4.40 -56.37
CA ALA A 284 -24.81 -5.20 -57.50
C ALA A 284 -24.59 -6.75 -57.38
N ARG A 285 -25.68 -7.44 -57.41
CA ARG A 285 -26.11 -8.69 -58.09
C ARG A 285 -25.24 -9.96 -58.13
N LEU A 286 -25.87 -11.04 -57.55
CA LEU A 286 -25.65 -12.47 -57.72
C LEU A 286 -25.85 -13.01 -59.14
N PRO A 287 -25.26 -14.19 -59.48
CA PRO A 287 -26.12 -15.35 -59.67
C PRO A 287 -25.59 -16.74 -59.23
N LYS A 288 -26.54 -17.50 -58.75
CA LYS A 288 -26.77 -18.98 -58.78
C LYS A 288 -25.57 -19.96 -58.83
N ARG A 289 -25.20 -20.45 -57.63
CA ARG A 289 -24.55 -21.75 -57.39
C ARG A 289 -24.76 -22.13 -55.87
N VAL A 290 -25.99 -22.05 -55.41
CA VAL A 290 -26.30 -21.90 -53.98
C VAL A 290 -26.86 -23.17 -53.34
N GLU A 291 -27.37 -24.15 -54.04
CA GLU A 291 -28.07 -25.27 -53.38
C GLU A 291 -27.16 -26.43 -52.86
N GLU A 292 -26.09 -26.70 -53.53
CA GLU A 292 -25.18 -27.78 -53.08
C GLU A 292 -24.25 -27.31 -51.93
N LYS A 293 -23.88 -26.03 -51.88
CA LYS A 293 -23.10 -25.48 -50.76
C LYS A 293 -23.92 -25.28 -49.50
N LYS A 294 -25.25 -25.23 -49.58
CA LYS A 294 -26.13 -25.05 -48.43
C LYS A 294 -26.25 -26.31 -47.58
N LYS A 295 -26.36 -27.50 -48.21
CA LYS A 295 -26.39 -28.78 -47.48
C LYS A 295 -25.09 -29.12 -46.75
N LEU A 296 -23.93 -28.87 -47.38
CA LEU A 296 -22.65 -29.06 -46.71
C LEU A 296 -22.41 -28.06 -45.59
N ALA A 297 -22.91 -26.82 -45.71
CA ALA A 297 -22.81 -25.83 -44.67
C ALA A 297 -23.72 -26.10 -43.43
N GLU A 298 -24.89 -26.70 -43.68
CA GLU A 298 -25.81 -27.07 -42.59
C GLU A 298 -25.31 -28.28 -41.81
N GLU A 299 -24.75 -29.32 -42.48
CA GLU A 299 -24.09 -30.46 -41.78
C GLU A 299 -22.84 -30.05 -41.01
N GLN A 300 -22.06 -29.08 -41.53
CA GLN A 300 -20.90 -28.53 -40.83
C GLN A 300 -21.32 -27.70 -39.62
N GLN A 301 -22.39 -26.87 -39.75
CA GLN A 301 -22.94 -26.09 -38.65
C GLN A 301 -23.55 -26.95 -37.55
N GLU A 302 -24.10 -28.13 -37.88
CA GLU A 302 -24.65 -29.04 -36.89
C GLU A 302 -23.56 -29.81 -36.13
N LYS A 303 -22.46 -30.15 -36.82
CA LYS A 303 -21.24 -30.71 -36.20
C LYS A 303 -20.55 -29.68 -35.30
N ASP A 304 -20.41 -28.44 -35.77
CA ASP A 304 -19.81 -27.36 -34.98
C ASP A 304 -20.66 -26.99 -33.77
N LYS A 305 -22.00 -27.05 -33.88
CA LYS A 305 -22.91 -26.83 -32.74
C LYS A 305 -22.78 -27.96 -31.70
N LYS A 306 -22.54 -29.20 -32.15
CA LYS A 306 -22.39 -30.35 -31.23
C LYS A 306 -21.04 -30.32 -30.50
N VAL A 307 -19.96 -29.94 -31.21
CA VAL A 307 -18.64 -29.73 -30.61
C VAL A 307 -18.67 -28.56 -29.61
N LEU A 308 -19.33 -27.45 -29.96
CA LEU A 308 -19.53 -26.32 -29.06
C LEU A 308 -20.40 -26.62 -27.83
N ALA A 309 -21.36 -27.55 -27.96
CA ALA A 309 -22.19 -28.01 -26.85
C ALA A 309 -21.44 -28.98 -25.91
N ASP A 310 -20.59 -29.82 -26.46
CA ASP A 310 -19.76 -30.75 -25.67
C ASP A 310 -18.60 -30.00 -25.01
N ASP A 311 -17.99 -29.00 -25.68
CA ASP A 311 -17.00 -28.10 -25.09
C ASP A 311 -17.60 -27.20 -24.01
N ARG A 312 -18.86 -26.71 -24.18
CA ARG A 312 -19.57 -26.01 -23.10
C ARG A 312 -19.84 -26.91 -21.89
N LYS A 313 -20.27 -28.15 -22.08
CA LYS A 313 -20.47 -29.07 -20.97
C LYS A 313 -19.18 -29.47 -20.26
N ALA A 314 -18.08 -29.61 -21.01
CA ALA A 314 -16.76 -29.82 -20.43
C ALA A 314 -16.26 -28.58 -19.68
N GLN A 315 -16.54 -27.40 -20.21
CA GLN A 315 -16.20 -26.14 -19.59
C GLN A 315 -17.04 -25.85 -18.35
N GLU A 316 -18.36 -26.16 -18.38
CA GLU A 316 -19.24 -26.09 -17.20
C GLU A 316 -18.82 -27.05 -16.08
N LYS A 317 -18.37 -28.26 -16.40
CA LYS A 317 -17.82 -29.21 -15.41
C LYS A 317 -16.47 -28.75 -14.85
N ALA A 318 -15.61 -28.16 -15.67
CA ALA A 318 -14.33 -27.61 -15.22
C ALA A 318 -14.53 -26.30 -14.42
N ASP A 319 -15.57 -25.52 -14.71
CA ASP A 319 -15.95 -24.35 -13.94
C ASP A 319 -16.55 -24.69 -12.57
N ASP A 320 -17.23 -25.84 -12.45
CA ASP A 320 -17.81 -26.33 -11.18
C ASP A 320 -16.73 -26.74 -10.16
N GLU A 321 -15.52 -27.06 -10.62
CA GLU A 321 -14.38 -27.37 -9.75
C GLU A 321 -13.52 -26.14 -9.37
N ARG A 322 -13.75 -24.99 -9.99
CA ARG A 322 -12.97 -23.77 -9.73
C ARG A 322 -13.63 -22.89 -8.66
N PRO A 323 -12.84 -22.15 -7.86
CA PRO A 323 -13.39 -21.15 -6.97
C PRO A 323 -14.13 -20.05 -7.74
N VAL A 324 -15.34 -19.71 -7.28
CA VAL A 324 -16.14 -18.60 -7.79
C VAL A 324 -16.05 -17.44 -6.81
N PHE A 325 -15.58 -16.30 -7.27
CA PHE A 325 -15.45 -15.06 -6.49
C PHE A 325 -16.68 -14.17 -6.68
N LYS A 326 -17.20 -13.63 -5.57
CA LYS A 326 -18.32 -12.68 -5.54
C LYS A 326 -17.96 -11.50 -4.64
N VAL A 327 -18.59 -10.35 -4.83
CA VAL A 327 -18.40 -9.18 -3.95
C VAL A 327 -19.57 -9.08 -2.98
N GLN A 328 -19.33 -9.28 -1.69
CA GLN A 328 -20.34 -9.03 -0.65
C GLN A 328 -20.47 -7.53 -0.44
N ILE A 329 -21.69 -7.01 -0.59
CA ILE A 329 -22.00 -5.57 -0.54
C ILE A 329 -22.79 -5.18 0.70
N LEU A 330 -23.53 -6.12 1.30
CA LEU A 330 -24.41 -5.84 2.42
C LEU A 330 -24.68 -7.10 3.25
N ALA A 331 -24.97 -6.93 4.54
CA ALA A 331 -25.55 -7.94 5.42
C ALA A 331 -26.78 -7.38 6.13
N SER A 332 -27.82 -8.19 6.33
CA SER A 332 -29.08 -7.79 6.96
C SER A 332 -29.68 -8.91 7.80
N GLN A 333 -30.32 -8.57 8.91
CA GLN A 333 -31.09 -9.55 9.71
C GLN A 333 -32.39 -9.96 9.03
N ARG A 334 -32.93 -9.13 8.13
CA ARG A 334 -34.17 -9.39 7.39
C ARG A 334 -33.86 -9.61 5.92
N SER A 335 -34.65 -10.49 5.28
CA SER A 335 -34.57 -10.67 3.84
C SER A 335 -35.00 -9.40 3.11
N LEU A 336 -34.18 -8.93 2.17
CA LEU A 336 -34.45 -7.78 1.32
C LEU A 336 -35.00 -8.26 -0.03
N ARG A 337 -36.05 -7.60 -0.52
CA ARG A 337 -36.64 -7.89 -1.84
C ARG A 337 -35.73 -7.34 -2.96
N PRO A 338 -35.75 -7.95 -4.15
CA PRO A 338 -35.12 -7.37 -5.33
C PRO A 338 -35.53 -5.91 -5.53
N GLY A 339 -34.59 -5.05 -5.90
CA GLY A 339 -34.88 -3.60 -6.06
C GLY A 339 -34.92 -2.80 -4.76
N SER A 340 -34.58 -3.39 -3.59
CA SER A 340 -34.51 -2.66 -2.32
C SER A 340 -33.63 -1.42 -2.45
N LYS A 341 -34.04 -0.30 -1.86
CA LYS A 341 -33.26 0.96 -1.81
C LYS A 341 -31.89 0.76 -1.16
N GLN A 342 -31.70 -0.26 -0.31
CA GLN A 342 -30.44 -0.59 0.33
C GLN A 342 -29.39 -1.07 -0.68
N PHE A 343 -29.79 -1.59 -1.83
CA PHE A 343 -28.87 -1.98 -2.91
C PHE A 343 -28.37 -0.78 -3.74
N LYS A 344 -28.81 0.44 -3.46
CA LYS A 344 -28.35 1.70 -4.08
C LYS A 344 -28.31 1.65 -5.62
N GLY A 345 -29.34 1.02 -6.21
CA GLY A 345 -29.50 0.88 -7.66
C GLY A 345 -28.71 -0.28 -8.27
N GLU A 346 -28.06 -1.13 -7.47
CA GLU A 346 -27.48 -2.37 -7.98
C GLU A 346 -28.59 -3.39 -8.27
N ASN A 347 -28.61 -3.86 -9.51
CA ASN A 347 -29.42 -4.97 -9.97
C ASN A 347 -28.55 -6.26 -9.91
N GLU A 348 -29.11 -7.42 -10.14
CA GLU A 348 -28.39 -8.72 -10.13
C GLU A 348 -27.63 -8.94 -8.80
N VAL A 349 -28.35 -8.81 -7.71
CA VAL A 349 -27.83 -9.06 -6.37
C VAL A 349 -28.26 -10.45 -5.93
N ASP A 350 -27.29 -11.33 -5.68
CA ASP A 350 -27.51 -12.65 -5.09
C ASP A 350 -27.56 -12.56 -3.57
N ALA A 351 -28.19 -13.56 -2.93
CA ALA A 351 -28.23 -13.66 -1.48
C ALA A 351 -27.84 -15.05 -0.99
N TYR A 352 -27.13 -15.13 0.13
CA TYR A 352 -26.92 -16.35 0.87
C TYR A 352 -27.11 -16.11 2.37
N ARG A 353 -27.27 -17.18 3.15
CA ARG A 353 -27.48 -17.09 4.60
C ARG A 353 -26.28 -17.66 5.35
N GLU A 354 -25.75 -16.89 6.29
CA GLU A 354 -24.65 -17.31 7.14
C GLU A 354 -24.78 -16.66 8.52
N ASN A 355 -24.62 -17.45 9.59
CA ASN A 355 -24.71 -17.01 10.99
C ASN A 355 -26.00 -16.23 11.31
N GLY A 356 -27.14 -16.67 10.75
CA GLY A 356 -28.45 -16.02 10.97
C GLY A 356 -28.69 -14.75 10.15
N LEU A 357 -27.71 -14.27 9.38
CA LEU A 357 -27.81 -13.07 8.55
C LEU A 357 -28.01 -13.43 7.08
N TYR A 358 -28.77 -12.60 6.39
CA TYR A 358 -28.80 -12.56 4.92
C TYR A 358 -27.65 -11.69 4.43
N LYS A 359 -26.79 -12.27 3.60
CA LYS A 359 -25.65 -11.60 3.00
C LYS A 359 -25.87 -11.48 1.50
N TYR A 360 -25.65 -10.28 0.98
CA TYR A 360 -25.95 -9.92 -0.39
C TYR A 360 -24.67 -9.72 -1.18
N THR A 361 -24.60 -10.32 -2.37
CA THR A 361 -23.41 -10.31 -3.21
C THR A 361 -23.70 -9.81 -4.61
N ARG A 362 -22.70 -9.25 -5.26
CA ARG A 362 -22.73 -8.77 -6.64
C ARG A 362 -21.62 -9.44 -7.44
N GLY A 363 -21.95 -9.82 -8.68
CA GLY A 363 -21.06 -10.48 -9.61
C GLY A 363 -20.70 -11.91 -9.18
N ALA A 364 -20.36 -12.75 -10.16
CA ALA A 364 -19.82 -14.08 -9.97
C ALA A 364 -18.81 -14.34 -11.08
N THR A 365 -17.56 -14.65 -10.72
CA THR A 365 -16.50 -14.90 -11.69
C THR A 365 -15.49 -15.88 -11.11
N THR A 366 -14.88 -16.70 -11.95
CA THR A 366 -13.75 -17.56 -11.56
C THR A 366 -12.43 -16.80 -11.57
N ASN A 367 -12.43 -15.54 -11.98
CA ASN A 367 -11.27 -14.66 -12.03
C ASN A 367 -11.26 -13.70 -10.84
N TYR A 368 -10.36 -13.90 -9.89
CA TYR A 368 -10.22 -13.03 -8.73
C TYR A 368 -10.00 -11.55 -9.07
N TYR A 369 -9.24 -11.25 -10.13
CA TYR A 369 -8.95 -9.87 -10.51
C TYR A 369 -10.20 -9.11 -10.99
N GLU A 370 -11.12 -9.81 -11.68
CA GLU A 370 -12.41 -9.24 -12.09
C GLU A 370 -13.27 -8.94 -10.86
N ALA A 371 -13.35 -9.86 -9.90
CA ALA A 371 -14.07 -9.63 -8.65
C ALA A 371 -13.47 -8.46 -7.86
N SER A 372 -12.15 -8.33 -7.82
CA SER A 372 -11.47 -7.22 -7.16
C SER A 372 -11.72 -5.88 -7.88
N LYS A 373 -11.75 -5.87 -9.21
CA LYS A 373 -12.12 -4.69 -10.01
C LYS A 373 -13.58 -4.26 -9.73
N LEU A 374 -14.50 -5.22 -9.71
CA LEU A 374 -15.91 -4.97 -9.36
C LEU A 374 -16.04 -4.40 -7.94
N ARG A 375 -15.32 -4.94 -6.95
CA ARG A 375 -15.29 -4.40 -5.59
C ARG A 375 -14.86 -2.93 -5.57
N LYS A 376 -13.81 -2.56 -6.32
CA LYS A 376 -13.35 -1.16 -6.41
C LYS A 376 -14.43 -0.25 -6.99
N GLN A 377 -15.16 -0.69 -8.01
CA GLN A 377 -16.28 0.05 -8.60
C GLN A 377 -17.44 0.25 -7.61
N LEU A 378 -17.72 -0.78 -6.81
CA LEU A 378 -18.78 -0.75 -5.82
C LEU A 378 -18.41 0.01 -4.54
N ALA A 379 -17.13 0.27 -4.27
CA ALA A 379 -16.66 0.90 -3.03
C ALA A 379 -17.24 2.30 -2.79
N ALA A 380 -17.53 3.08 -3.84
CA ALA A 380 -18.17 4.39 -3.72
C ALA A 380 -19.60 4.30 -3.14
N LYS A 381 -20.33 3.22 -3.47
CA LYS A 381 -21.68 2.96 -2.98
C LYS A 381 -21.67 2.14 -1.68
N PHE A 382 -20.75 1.19 -1.57
CA PHE A 382 -20.62 0.23 -0.46
C PHE A 382 -19.17 0.23 0.05
N PRO A 383 -18.79 1.15 0.92
CA PRO A 383 -17.41 1.27 1.40
C PRO A 383 -16.87 0.01 2.08
N GLU A 384 -17.76 -0.79 2.67
CA GLU A 384 -17.42 -2.04 3.37
C GLU A 384 -17.51 -3.29 2.47
N ALA A 385 -17.65 -3.13 1.15
CA ALA A 385 -17.72 -4.26 0.24
C ALA A 385 -16.38 -5.00 0.18
N PHE A 386 -16.42 -6.34 0.19
CA PHE A 386 -15.26 -7.21 0.10
C PHE A 386 -15.51 -8.44 -0.74
N VAL A 387 -14.43 -9.03 -1.28
CA VAL A 387 -14.51 -10.24 -2.09
C VAL A 387 -14.62 -11.47 -1.20
N ILE A 388 -15.50 -12.39 -1.56
CA ILE A 388 -15.66 -13.73 -0.95
C ILE A 388 -15.57 -14.79 -2.02
N ALA A 389 -15.34 -16.02 -1.62
CA ALA A 389 -15.23 -17.14 -2.56
C ALA A 389 -16.13 -18.31 -2.16
N PHE A 390 -16.60 -19.00 -3.17
CA PHE A 390 -17.37 -20.24 -3.06
C PHE A 390 -16.74 -21.31 -3.94
N LYS A 391 -16.85 -22.58 -3.52
CA LYS A 391 -16.52 -23.72 -4.34
C LYS A 391 -17.64 -24.74 -4.17
N ASN A 392 -18.23 -25.20 -5.26
CA ASN A 392 -19.39 -26.09 -5.26
C ASN A 392 -20.53 -25.56 -4.38
N GLY A 393 -20.80 -24.25 -4.46
CA GLY A 393 -21.84 -23.59 -3.69
C GLY A 393 -21.53 -23.38 -2.20
N VAL A 394 -20.42 -23.91 -1.69
CA VAL A 394 -19.99 -23.78 -0.30
C VAL A 394 -18.97 -22.65 -0.18
N LYS A 395 -19.18 -21.75 0.80
CA LYS A 395 -18.22 -20.69 1.08
C LYS A 395 -16.89 -21.28 1.52
N MET A 396 -15.80 -20.80 0.93
CA MET A 396 -14.45 -21.23 1.26
C MET A 396 -13.59 -20.07 1.73
N ASN A 397 -12.43 -20.39 2.28
CA ASN A 397 -11.44 -19.40 2.65
C ASN A 397 -10.95 -18.67 1.39
N ILE A 398 -11.00 -17.34 1.39
CA ILE A 398 -10.62 -16.51 0.24
C ILE A 398 -9.16 -16.71 -0.18
N ASN A 399 -8.25 -16.93 0.78
CA ASN A 399 -6.83 -17.16 0.51
C ASN A 399 -6.59 -18.50 -0.21
N GLU A 400 -7.31 -19.55 0.21
CA GLU A 400 -7.29 -20.85 -0.45
C GLU A 400 -7.83 -20.75 -1.87
N ALA A 401 -8.94 -20.01 -2.05
CA ALA A 401 -9.53 -19.77 -3.37
C ALA A 401 -8.55 -19.07 -4.31
N ILE A 402 -7.84 -18.05 -3.82
CA ILE A 402 -6.85 -17.30 -4.60
C ILE A 402 -5.65 -18.19 -4.93
N MET A 403 -5.20 -19.03 -4.01
CA MET A 403 -4.12 -19.97 -4.28
C MET A 403 -4.52 -20.99 -5.36
N GLU A 404 -5.75 -21.52 -5.31
CA GLU A 404 -6.26 -22.40 -6.36
C GLU A 404 -6.34 -21.69 -7.73
N PHE A 405 -6.89 -20.48 -7.76
CA PHE A 405 -6.96 -19.65 -8.96
C PHE A 405 -5.57 -19.41 -9.59
N LYS A 406 -4.55 -19.15 -8.77
CA LYS A 406 -3.18 -18.93 -9.24
C LYS A 406 -2.52 -20.21 -9.76
N LYS A 407 -2.81 -21.38 -9.17
CA LYS A 407 -2.29 -22.67 -9.63
C LYS A 407 -2.83 -23.06 -11.01
N GLN A 408 -4.04 -22.66 -11.33
CA GLN A 408 -4.68 -22.96 -12.62
C GLN A 408 -4.21 -22.07 -13.77
N LYS A 409 -3.51 -20.97 -13.47
CA LYS A 409 -2.92 -20.08 -14.48
C LYS A 409 -1.46 -20.41 -14.84
N LYS A 410 -0.87 -21.40 -14.18
CA LYS A 410 0.41 -21.99 -14.56
C LYS A 410 0.21 -23.21 -15.45
#